data_afcc2be0be4a4d3a306b81f0d09d57d3
#
_entry.id   afcc2be0be4a4d3a306b81f0d09d57d3
#
_cell.length_a   1.000
_cell.length_b   1.000
_cell.length_c   1.000
_cell.angle_alpha   90.00
_cell.angle_beta   90.00
_cell.angle_gamma   90.00
#
_symmetry.space_group_name_H-M   'P 1'
#
loop_
_entity.id
_entity.type
_entity.pdbx_description
1 polymer ?
#
loop_
_entity_poly.entity_id
_entity_poly.type
_entity_poly.pdbx_seq_one_letter_code
_entity_poly.pdbx_strand_id
1 'polypeptide(L)'
;MCASELAARRLPVNGLVVAASAAGPSRALLATALLLAGCSHDLARSRDVLFVAQRPGGTEDTYALHLADLTTRRLIKADSATSRSLPAWSPDTRSIAFIREFDDRSQLYVLDSVGGTPRQLAASLDKFLAWPDWSPDGASILFTGESPDHRAAVYVIHSDGSGLRRILPDSISLRCPSWAPDGHQFTVSAYRAGRSSILAVDLDSGAPRTLLASDSTFLDCPQWSPKGEAIVLTIVSGSTAIWEVDPLEAWRSRLGILDLKSGQLRLVVDGPGLNNYGHWSRDGHWIVFQSNRDAAPHVDSLPLRDRFGSLEIYVVRADGSDLRRLTRNAYFDGHPSW
;
A
#
# COMPACT_ATOMS: atom_id res chain seq x y z
N MET A 1 18.37 0.55 54.59
CA MET A 1 19.25 -0.61 54.81
C MET A 1 19.36 -1.34 53.49
N CYS A 2 20.37 -1.27 53.03
CA CYS A 2 21.55 -1.76 52.39
C CYS A 2 21.57 -1.63 50.89
N ALA A 3 22.49 -0.81 50.46
CA ALA A 3 23.10 -0.76 49.17
C ALA A 3 24.11 -1.93 49.01
N SER A 4 24.36 -2.31 47.76
CA SER A 4 25.64 -2.89 47.28
C SER A 4 25.59 -2.80 45.74
N GLU A 5 26.26 -1.84 45.13
CA GLU A 5 27.62 -1.88 44.57
C GLU A 5 27.96 -3.15 43.79
N LEU A 6 28.12 -3.02 42.49
CA LEU A 6 28.90 -3.91 41.67
C LEU A 6 29.75 -3.13 40.67
N ALA A 7 31.02 -3.30 40.89
CA ALA A 7 32.14 -2.60 40.32
C ALA A 7 32.38 -2.86 38.84
N ALA A 8 32.81 -1.81 38.14
CA ALA A 8 33.44 -1.84 36.83
C ALA A 8 34.81 -2.56 36.90
N ARG A 9 35.03 -3.57 36.09
CA ARG A 9 36.36 -4.11 35.78
C ARG A 9 36.83 -3.59 34.43
N ARG A 10 37.82 -2.72 34.49
CA ARG A 10 38.70 -2.38 33.36
C ARG A 10 39.68 -3.52 33.14
N LEU A 11 39.86 -3.93 31.89
CA LEU A 11 40.97 -4.75 31.44
C LEU A 11 42.03 -3.88 30.75
N PRO A 12 43.33 -4.22 30.87
CA PRO A 12 44.43 -3.33 30.50
C PRO A 12 44.76 -3.38 29.01
N VAL A 13 45.19 -2.24 28.51
CA VAL A 13 45.75 -2.04 27.18
C VAL A 13 47.19 -2.53 27.18
N ASN A 14 47.50 -3.59 26.45
CA ASN A 14 48.88 -3.88 26.10
C ASN A 14 49.04 -3.73 24.58
N GLY A 15 50.01 -2.88 24.25
CA GLY A 15 50.36 -2.51 22.90
C GLY A 15 50.97 -3.66 22.11
N LEU A 16 50.60 -3.73 20.85
CA LEU A 16 51.39 -4.41 19.82
C LEU A 16 51.57 -3.44 18.66
N VAL A 17 52.80 -2.99 18.51
CA VAL A 17 53.29 -2.28 17.34
C VAL A 17 53.43 -3.32 16.24
N VAL A 18 52.61 -3.26 15.20
CA VAL A 18 52.79 -4.01 13.96
C VAL A 18 53.07 -3.03 12.83
N ALA A 19 54.19 -3.24 12.21
CA ALA A 19 54.73 -2.47 11.12
C ALA A 19 53.75 -2.32 9.95
N ALA A 20 53.64 -1.11 9.44
CA ALA A 20 52.93 -0.78 8.21
C ALA A 20 53.60 -1.45 7.01
N SER A 21 52.96 -2.43 6.44
CA SER A 21 53.22 -2.91 5.09
C SER A 21 52.18 -2.29 4.17
N ALA A 22 52.65 -1.53 3.20
CA ALA A 22 51.86 -0.87 2.20
C ALA A 22 51.19 -1.89 1.26
N ALA A 23 49.90 -2.13 1.48
CA ALA A 23 49.02 -2.77 0.49
C ALA A 23 47.78 -1.88 0.31
N GLY A 24 47.56 -1.41 -0.91
CA GLY A 24 46.62 -0.35 -1.26
C GLY A 24 45.14 -0.62 -0.91
N PRO A 25 44.37 0.44 -0.75
CA PRO A 25 42.98 0.38 -0.27
C PRO A 25 41.97 0.14 -1.43
N SER A 26 42.14 -0.97 -2.18
CA SER A 26 41.33 -1.11 -3.40
C SER A 26 40.33 -2.27 -3.45
N ARG A 27 40.40 -3.24 -2.52
CA ARG A 27 39.52 -4.42 -2.60
C ARG A 27 38.34 -4.43 -1.62
N ALA A 28 38.46 -3.82 -0.46
CA ALA A 28 37.37 -3.78 0.52
C ALA A 28 36.30 -2.73 0.16
N LEU A 29 36.67 -1.60 -0.42
CA LEU A 29 35.77 -0.58 -0.90
C LEU A 29 34.99 -1.00 -2.16
N LEU A 30 35.59 -1.84 -3.03
CA LEU A 30 34.87 -2.40 -4.18
C LEU A 30 33.83 -3.44 -3.78
N ALA A 31 34.07 -4.26 -2.74
CA ALA A 31 33.10 -5.25 -2.28
C ALA A 31 31.89 -4.59 -1.60
N THR A 32 32.12 -3.52 -0.82
CA THR A 32 31.01 -2.79 -0.18
C THR A 32 30.23 -1.94 -1.21
N ALA A 33 30.89 -1.38 -2.20
CA ALA A 33 30.24 -0.66 -3.29
C ALA A 33 29.46 -1.60 -4.23
N LEU A 34 29.97 -2.83 -4.47
CA LEU A 34 29.26 -3.85 -5.25
C LEU A 34 28.04 -4.40 -4.51
N LEU A 35 28.07 -4.56 -3.18
CA LEU A 35 26.90 -4.96 -2.38
C LEU A 35 25.83 -3.85 -2.34
N LEU A 36 26.22 -2.59 -2.23
CA LEU A 36 25.30 -1.46 -2.29
C LEU A 36 24.75 -1.23 -3.72
N ALA A 37 25.56 -1.47 -4.75
CA ALA A 37 25.12 -1.40 -6.14
C ALA A 37 24.20 -2.57 -6.53
N GLY A 38 24.40 -3.77 -5.98
CA GLY A 38 23.52 -4.92 -6.20
C GLY A 38 22.12 -4.70 -5.64
N CYS A 39 21.99 -4.14 -4.43
CA CYS A 39 20.70 -3.85 -3.81
C CYS A 39 19.92 -2.69 -4.49
N SER A 40 20.65 -1.68 -5.02
CA SER A 40 20.01 -0.60 -5.77
C SER A 40 19.57 -1.03 -7.18
N HIS A 41 20.25 -2.00 -7.79
CA HIS A 41 19.89 -2.50 -9.12
C HIS A 41 18.58 -3.26 -9.16
N ASP A 42 18.21 -4.01 -8.11
CA ASP A 42 16.95 -4.74 -8.07
C ASP A 42 15.75 -3.79 -8.00
N LEU A 43 15.82 -2.76 -7.16
CA LEU A 43 14.74 -1.76 -7.05
C LEU A 43 14.65 -0.89 -8.32
N ALA A 44 15.80 -0.50 -8.89
CA ALA A 44 15.86 0.32 -10.11
C ALA A 44 15.33 -0.39 -11.38
N ARG A 45 15.21 -1.72 -11.37
CA ARG A 45 14.61 -2.51 -12.46
C ARG A 45 13.11 -2.68 -12.30
N SER A 46 12.57 -2.32 -11.15
CA SER A 46 11.13 -2.34 -10.90
C SER A 46 10.45 -1.23 -11.70
N ARG A 47 9.14 -1.40 -11.92
CA ARG A 47 8.32 -0.39 -12.61
C ARG A 47 8.21 0.88 -11.76
N ASP A 48 7.82 1.97 -12.42
CA ASP A 48 7.43 3.18 -11.73
C ASP A 48 6.29 2.90 -10.74
N VAL A 49 6.39 3.49 -9.55
CA VAL A 49 5.32 3.46 -8.55
C VAL A 49 4.34 4.58 -8.87
N LEU A 50 3.06 4.25 -9.03
CA LEU A 50 2.00 5.26 -9.00
C LEU A 50 1.76 5.74 -7.58
N PHE A 51 1.47 7.01 -7.44
CA PHE A 51 0.99 7.56 -6.17
C PHE A 51 0.18 8.83 -6.42
N VAL A 52 -0.60 9.20 -5.44
CA VAL A 52 -1.35 10.46 -5.41
C VAL A 52 -0.59 11.45 -4.56
N ALA A 53 -0.46 12.67 -5.06
CA ALA A 53 0.20 13.73 -4.31
C ALA A 53 -0.65 14.99 -4.29
N GLN A 54 -0.89 15.51 -3.09
CA GLN A 54 -1.44 16.84 -2.93
C GLN A 54 -0.31 17.87 -3.11
N ARG A 55 -0.60 18.94 -3.84
CA ARG A 55 0.35 20.04 -4.07
C ARG A 55 -0.27 21.37 -3.62
N PRO A 56 0.49 22.47 -3.56
CA PRO A 56 -0.05 23.79 -3.25
C PRO A 56 -1.24 24.12 -4.15
N GLY A 57 -2.40 24.43 -3.53
CA GLY A 57 -3.68 24.63 -4.25
C GLY A 57 -4.74 23.57 -3.95
N GLY A 58 -4.39 22.50 -3.22
CA GLY A 58 -5.35 21.55 -2.64
C GLY A 58 -5.82 20.42 -3.56
N THR A 59 -5.35 20.37 -4.83
CA THR A 59 -5.68 19.27 -5.76
C THR A 59 -4.77 18.06 -5.58
N GLU A 60 -5.32 16.86 -5.74
CA GLU A 60 -4.59 15.60 -5.66
C GLU A 60 -4.32 15.06 -7.08
N ASP A 61 -3.12 15.28 -7.58
CA ASP A 61 -2.66 14.79 -8.88
C ASP A 61 -2.08 13.38 -8.78
N THR A 62 -2.15 12.59 -9.85
CA THR A 62 -1.49 11.27 -9.92
C THR A 62 -0.11 11.39 -10.55
N TYR A 63 0.88 10.80 -9.90
CA TYR A 63 2.27 10.79 -10.33
C TYR A 63 2.79 9.37 -10.51
N ALA A 64 3.81 9.23 -11.37
CA ALA A 64 4.71 8.09 -11.40
C ALA A 64 6.03 8.49 -10.76
N LEU A 65 6.54 7.66 -9.86
CA LEU A 65 7.86 7.76 -9.25
C LEU A 65 8.80 6.77 -9.94
N HIS A 66 9.83 7.27 -10.59
CA HIS A 66 10.86 6.43 -11.19
C HIS A 66 11.87 5.98 -10.13
N LEU A 67 11.98 4.68 -9.92
CA LEU A 67 12.72 4.13 -8.78
C LEU A 67 14.24 4.20 -8.92
N ALA A 68 14.77 4.38 -10.13
CA ALA A 68 16.22 4.44 -10.35
C ALA A 68 16.86 5.75 -9.88
N ASP A 69 16.13 6.86 -9.99
CA ASP A 69 16.63 8.21 -9.69
C ASP A 69 15.69 9.02 -8.80
N LEU A 70 14.57 8.41 -8.36
CA LEU A 70 13.51 9.03 -7.55
C LEU A 70 12.90 10.29 -8.19
N THR A 71 12.94 10.40 -9.50
CA THR A 71 12.24 11.47 -10.21
C THR A 71 10.75 11.19 -10.29
N THR A 72 9.94 12.24 -10.25
CA THR A 72 8.48 12.13 -10.34
C THR A 72 7.96 12.77 -11.62
N ARG A 73 7.01 12.10 -12.27
CA ARG A 73 6.32 12.61 -13.45
C ARG A 73 4.83 12.61 -13.24
N ARG A 74 4.18 13.78 -13.39
CA ARG A 74 2.73 13.88 -13.31
C ARG A 74 2.08 13.18 -14.50
N LEU A 75 1.14 12.28 -14.25
CA LEU A 75 0.40 11.51 -15.24
C LEU A 75 -1.01 12.05 -15.44
N ILE A 76 -1.70 12.33 -14.32
CA ILE A 76 -3.07 12.81 -14.32
C ILE A 76 -3.11 14.09 -13.48
N LYS A 77 -3.61 15.17 -14.09
CA LYS A 77 -3.91 16.41 -13.39
C LYS A 77 -5.34 16.38 -12.91
N ALA A 78 -5.55 16.71 -11.65
CA ALA A 78 -6.88 16.93 -11.13
C ALA A 78 -7.51 18.20 -11.76
N ASP A 79 -8.79 18.15 -12.05
CA ASP A 79 -9.54 19.24 -12.66
C ASP A 79 -10.42 20.00 -11.66
N SER A 80 -10.56 19.52 -10.45
CA SER A 80 -11.29 20.18 -9.36
C SER A 80 -10.61 19.95 -8.01
N ALA A 81 -10.94 20.78 -7.03
CA ALA A 81 -10.34 20.78 -5.71
C ALA A 81 -10.67 19.53 -4.84
N THR A 82 -11.53 18.65 -5.31
CA THR A 82 -12.09 17.55 -4.51
C THR A 82 -11.67 16.15 -4.97
N SER A 83 -10.78 16.03 -5.96
CA SER A 83 -10.47 14.71 -6.51
C SER A 83 -9.47 13.94 -5.65
N ARG A 84 -9.92 12.87 -4.98
CA ARG A 84 -9.06 11.78 -4.55
C ARG A 84 -8.91 10.80 -5.70
N SER A 85 -7.69 10.51 -6.08
CA SER A 85 -7.38 9.48 -7.06
C SER A 85 -6.88 8.24 -6.34
N LEU A 86 -7.39 7.08 -6.69
CA LEU A 86 -6.87 5.78 -6.27
C LEU A 86 -6.38 5.09 -7.54
N PRO A 87 -5.13 5.31 -7.96
CA PRO A 87 -4.66 4.81 -9.25
C PRO A 87 -4.18 3.38 -9.17
N ALA A 88 -4.41 2.62 -10.25
CA ALA A 88 -3.89 1.27 -10.43
C ALA A 88 -3.37 1.08 -11.86
N TRP A 89 -2.12 0.55 -11.99
CA TRP A 89 -1.56 0.16 -13.28
C TRP A 89 -2.27 -1.07 -13.88
N SER A 90 -2.51 -1.03 -15.18
CA SER A 90 -2.77 -2.28 -15.92
C SER A 90 -1.53 -3.19 -15.88
N PRO A 91 -1.69 -4.52 -16.00
CA PRO A 91 -0.56 -5.45 -15.97
C PRO A 91 0.52 -5.19 -17.01
N ASP A 92 0.19 -4.59 -18.14
CA ASP A 92 1.13 -4.20 -19.19
C ASP A 92 1.69 -2.77 -19.02
N THR A 93 1.25 -2.02 -18.01
CA THR A 93 1.60 -0.62 -17.73
C THR A 93 1.27 0.39 -18.83
N ARG A 94 0.34 0.06 -19.71
CA ARG A 94 -0.09 0.99 -20.74
C ARG A 94 -1.26 1.84 -20.30
N SER A 95 -2.08 1.31 -19.39
CA SER A 95 -3.29 1.98 -18.92
C SER A 95 -3.28 2.18 -17.41
N ILE A 96 -4.01 3.18 -16.94
CA ILE A 96 -4.22 3.48 -15.52
C ILE A 96 -5.73 3.50 -15.28
N ALA A 97 -6.21 2.64 -14.38
CA ALA A 97 -7.53 2.81 -13.79
C ALA A 97 -7.43 3.75 -12.59
N PHE A 98 -8.38 4.65 -12.44
CA PHE A 98 -8.38 5.58 -11.32
C PHE A 98 -9.79 6.05 -10.97
N ILE A 99 -9.95 6.46 -9.73
CA ILE A 99 -11.20 7.05 -9.24
C ILE A 99 -11.08 8.56 -9.28
N ARG A 100 -12.10 9.21 -9.79
CA ARG A 100 -12.28 10.65 -9.68
C ARG A 100 -13.41 10.93 -8.71
N GLU A 101 -13.11 11.64 -7.64
CA GLU A 101 -14.05 11.98 -6.59
C GLU A 101 -14.59 13.39 -6.83
N PHE A 102 -15.90 13.54 -6.72
CA PHE A 102 -16.65 14.79 -6.75
C PHE A 102 -17.34 14.98 -5.39
N ASP A 103 -17.92 16.13 -5.13
CA ASP A 103 -18.51 16.45 -3.83
C ASP A 103 -19.55 15.42 -3.34
N ASP A 104 -20.33 14.84 -4.25
CA ASP A 104 -21.45 13.94 -3.94
C ASP A 104 -21.32 12.52 -4.49
N ARG A 105 -20.25 12.24 -5.24
CA ARG A 105 -20.06 10.95 -5.92
C ARG A 105 -18.59 10.72 -6.29
N SER A 106 -18.26 9.49 -6.64
CA SER A 106 -17.01 9.17 -7.31
C SER A 106 -17.24 8.29 -8.53
N GLN A 107 -16.34 8.34 -9.49
CA GLN A 107 -16.47 7.67 -10.77
C GLN A 107 -15.17 6.97 -11.15
N LEU A 108 -15.30 5.82 -11.83
CA LEU A 108 -14.18 5.05 -12.34
C LEU A 108 -13.82 5.50 -13.76
N TYR A 109 -12.54 5.75 -13.98
CA TYR A 109 -11.98 6.09 -15.28
C TYR A 109 -10.83 5.16 -15.65
N VAL A 110 -10.59 5.02 -16.95
CA VAL A 110 -9.36 4.44 -17.51
C VAL A 110 -8.70 5.47 -18.41
N LEU A 111 -7.40 5.61 -18.24
CA LEU A 111 -6.52 6.36 -19.11
C LEU A 111 -5.64 5.38 -19.88
N ASP A 112 -5.87 5.23 -21.18
CA ASP A 112 -5.18 4.23 -22.03
C ASP A 112 -3.79 4.68 -22.50
N SER A 113 -3.43 5.94 -22.28
CA SER A 113 -2.08 6.45 -22.52
C SER A 113 -1.87 7.77 -21.79
N VAL A 114 -0.64 8.02 -21.35
CA VAL A 114 -0.28 9.30 -20.70
C VAL A 114 -0.53 10.47 -21.65
N GLY A 115 -1.33 11.43 -21.19
CA GLY A 115 -1.74 12.60 -22.01
C GLY A 115 -2.96 12.35 -22.90
N GLY A 116 -3.54 11.15 -22.88
CA GLY A 116 -4.81 10.84 -23.53
C GLY A 116 -6.02 11.41 -22.78
N THR A 117 -7.21 11.18 -23.33
CA THR A 117 -8.47 11.53 -22.69
C THR A 117 -8.95 10.36 -21.83
N PRO A 118 -9.17 10.55 -20.52
CA PRO A 118 -9.73 9.50 -19.68
C PRO A 118 -11.13 9.08 -20.14
N ARG A 119 -11.37 7.78 -20.19
CA ARG A 119 -12.67 7.19 -20.52
C ARG A 119 -13.37 6.75 -19.24
N GLN A 120 -14.58 7.21 -19.01
CA GLN A 120 -15.40 6.80 -17.88
C GLN A 120 -15.89 5.36 -18.06
N LEU A 121 -15.77 4.56 -16.98
CA LEU A 121 -16.39 3.24 -16.86
C LEU A 121 -17.51 3.28 -15.83
N ALA A 122 -18.36 2.23 -15.84
CA ALA A 122 -19.44 2.04 -14.87
C ALA A 122 -20.35 3.27 -14.69
N ALA A 123 -20.64 4.01 -15.76
CA ALA A 123 -21.44 5.25 -15.73
C ALA A 123 -22.87 5.07 -15.18
N SER A 124 -23.37 3.83 -15.12
CA SER A 124 -24.65 3.48 -14.49
C SER A 124 -24.58 3.42 -12.97
N LEU A 125 -23.40 3.42 -12.37
CA LEU A 125 -23.17 3.54 -10.94
C LEU A 125 -22.82 5.01 -10.66
N ASP A 126 -23.71 5.74 -10.02
CA ASP A 126 -23.60 7.18 -9.79
C ASP A 126 -23.20 7.57 -8.36
N LYS A 127 -22.70 6.59 -7.58
CA LYS A 127 -22.33 6.76 -6.19
C LYS A 127 -20.89 6.38 -5.93
N PHE A 128 -20.47 6.44 -4.67
CA PHE A 128 -19.07 6.27 -4.25
C PHE A 128 -18.42 4.99 -4.76
N LEU A 129 -17.50 5.13 -5.69
CA LEU A 129 -16.65 4.07 -6.21
C LEU A 129 -15.24 4.22 -5.63
N ALA A 130 -14.54 3.10 -5.38
CA ALA A 130 -13.20 3.12 -4.81
C ALA A 130 -12.40 1.84 -5.14
N TRP A 131 -11.10 1.90 -4.94
CA TRP A 131 -10.14 0.79 -4.98
C TRP A 131 -10.21 -0.05 -6.26
N PRO A 132 -9.93 0.54 -7.41
CA PRO A 132 -9.83 -0.22 -8.65
C PRO A 132 -8.60 -1.13 -8.62
N ASP A 133 -8.75 -2.36 -9.12
CA ASP A 133 -7.66 -3.30 -9.31
C ASP A 133 -7.84 -4.08 -10.60
N TRP A 134 -6.77 -4.22 -11.40
CA TRP A 134 -6.79 -4.88 -12.69
C TRP A 134 -6.65 -6.38 -12.58
N SER A 135 -7.42 -7.11 -13.38
CA SER A 135 -7.18 -8.55 -13.55
C SER A 135 -5.79 -8.81 -14.16
N PRO A 136 -5.16 -9.96 -13.83
CA PRO A 136 -3.82 -10.30 -14.31
C PRO A 136 -3.64 -10.29 -15.83
N ASP A 137 -4.71 -10.55 -16.58
CA ASP A 137 -4.75 -10.50 -18.05
C ASP A 137 -5.06 -9.10 -18.61
N GLY A 138 -5.40 -8.12 -17.74
CA GLY A 138 -5.78 -6.77 -18.14
C GLY A 138 -7.15 -6.64 -18.77
N ALA A 139 -7.95 -7.69 -18.79
CA ALA A 139 -9.26 -7.68 -19.44
C ALA A 139 -10.37 -7.09 -18.58
N SER A 140 -10.19 -7.06 -17.25
CA SER A 140 -11.23 -6.64 -16.30
C SER A 140 -10.67 -5.80 -15.16
N ILE A 141 -11.56 -5.06 -14.49
CA ILE A 141 -11.24 -4.23 -13.33
C ILE A 141 -12.23 -4.58 -12.22
N LEU A 142 -11.72 -4.95 -11.05
CA LEU A 142 -12.46 -4.99 -9.80
C LEU A 142 -12.49 -3.59 -9.17
N PHE A 143 -13.57 -3.28 -8.47
CA PHE A 143 -13.66 -2.07 -7.66
C PHE A 143 -14.78 -2.23 -6.62
N THR A 144 -14.76 -1.42 -5.58
CA THR A 144 -15.92 -1.28 -4.71
C THR A 144 -16.80 -0.15 -5.16
N GLY A 145 -18.09 -0.29 -4.92
CA GLY A 145 -19.07 0.74 -5.17
C GLY A 145 -20.21 0.68 -4.16
N GLU A 146 -20.83 1.81 -3.91
CA GLU A 146 -22.02 1.86 -3.08
C GLU A 146 -23.21 1.26 -3.84
N SER A 147 -23.87 0.30 -3.21
CA SER A 147 -25.14 -0.24 -3.73
C SER A 147 -26.31 0.73 -3.48
N PRO A 148 -27.48 0.53 -4.11
CA PRO A 148 -28.65 1.35 -3.86
C PRO A 148 -29.08 1.44 -2.39
N ASP A 149 -28.70 0.45 -1.58
CA ASP A 149 -28.99 0.37 -0.13
C ASP A 149 -27.92 1.05 0.73
N HIS A 150 -27.03 1.86 0.13
CA HIS A 150 -25.92 2.55 0.80
C HIS A 150 -24.89 1.61 1.48
N ARG A 151 -24.69 0.42 0.92
CA ARG A 151 -23.68 -0.55 1.38
C ARG A 151 -22.61 -0.71 0.33
N ALA A 152 -21.38 -0.95 0.79
CA ALA A 152 -20.28 -1.22 -0.11
C ALA A 152 -20.39 -2.63 -0.71
N ALA A 153 -20.32 -2.74 -2.01
CA ALA A 153 -20.34 -3.99 -2.78
C ALA A 153 -19.10 -4.07 -3.68
N VAL A 154 -18.73 -5.28 -4.08
CA VAL A 154 -17.67 -5.50 -5.07
C VAL A 154 -18.27 -5.70 -6.44
N TYR A 155 -17.74 -4.98 -7.40
CA TYR A 155 -18.10 -5.03 -8.80
C TYR A 155 -16.91 -5.47 -9.65
N VAL A 156 -17.21 -6.07 -10.80
CA VAL A 156 -16.28 -6.29 -11.89
C VAL A 156 -16.84 -5.68 -13.17
N ILE A 157 -15.97 -5.11 -13.99
CA ILE A 157 -16.29 -4.57 -15.31
C ILE A 157 -15.17 -4.91 -16.28
N HIS A 158 -15.48 -5.16 -17.55
CA HIS A 158 -14.45 -5.28 -18.56
C HIS A 158 -13.74 -3.95 -18.80
N SER A 159 -12.48 -4.00 -19.18
CA SER A 159 -11.67 -2.80 -19.42
C SER A 159 -12.21 -1.92 -20.56
N ASP A 160 -13.05 -2.46 -21.44
CA ASP A 160 -13.78 -1.71 -22.48
C ASP A 160 -15.04 -1.01 -21.97
N GLY A 161 -15.46 -1.27 -20.72
CA GLY A 161 -16.66 -0.72 -20.10
C GLY A 161 -17.90 -1.60 -20.18
N SER A 162 -17.81 -2.75 -20.83
CA SER A 162 -18.91 -3.72 -20.90
C SER A 162 -18.92 -4.67 -19.69
N GLY A 163 -19.95 -5.48 -19.55
CA GLY A 163 -20.00 -6.60 -18.61
C GLY A 163 -20.01 -6.20 -17.12
N LEU A 164 -20.50 -5.01 -16.78
CA LEU A 164 -20.61 -4.60 -15.36
C LEU A 164 -21.46 -5.61 -14.59
N ARG A 165 -20.88 -6.18 -13.52
CA ARG A 165 -21.51 -7.20 -12.69
C ARG A 165 -21.14 -7.00 -11.22
N ARG A 166 -22.12 -7.09 -10.33
CA ARG A 166 -21.91 -7.18 -8.89
C ARG A 166 -21.59 -8.64 -8.51
N ILE A 167 -20.55 -8.85 -7.71
CA ILE A 167 -20.10 -10.20 -7.35
C ILE A 167 -20.59 -10.59 -5.96
N LEU A 168 -20.38 -9.74 -4.97
CA LEU A 168 -20.77 -10.01 -3.60
C LEU A 168 -22.04 -9.22 -3.22
N PRO A 169 -22.96 -9.86 -2.47
CA PRO A 169 -24.10 -9.16 -1.91
C PRO A 169 -23.68 -8.19 -0.81
N ASP A 170 -24.49 -7.16 -0.61
CA ASP A 170 -24.31 -6.00 0.26
C ASP A 170 -24.55 -6.23 1.76
N SER A 171 -24.45 -7.45 2.25
CA SER A 171 -24.71 -7.78 3.67
C SER A 171 -23.58 -7.39 4.63
N ILE A 172 -22.42 -6.98 4.10
CA ILE A 172 -21.20 -6.65 4.83
C ILE A 172 -20.54 -5.43 4.22
N SER A 173 -19.81 -4.64 5.01
CA SER A 173 -18.96 -3.58 4.47
C SER A 173 -17.73 -4.18 3.82
N LEU A 174 -17.50 -3.91 2.53
CA LEU A 174 -16.44 -4.48 1.70
C LEU A 174 -15.50 -3.37 1.23
N ARG A 175 -14.18 -3.62 1.28
CA ARG A 175 -13.15 -2.64 0.88
C ARG A 175 -11.96 -3.30 0.22
N CYS A 176 -11.25 -2.53 -0.62
CA CYS A 176 -9.97 -2.90 -1.20
C CYS A 176 -9.98 -4.31 -1.83
N PRO A 177 -10.78 -4.58 -2.85
CA PRO A 177 -10.67 -5.83 -3.57
C PRO A 177 -9.32 -5.92 -4.27
N SER A 178 -8.73 -7.11 -4.33
CA SER A 178 -7.47 -7.35 -5.02
C SER A 178 -7.48 -8.70 -5.73
N TRP A 179 -7.18 -8.69 -7.02
CA TRP A 179 -7.10 -9.90 -7.83
C TRP A 179 -6.01 -10.86 -7.36
N ALA A 180 -6.34 -12.13 -7.33
CA ALA A 180 -5.34 -13.18 -7.26
C ALA A 180 -4.62 -13.31 -8.62
N PRO A 181 -3.34 -13.69 -8.63
CA PRO A 181 -2.57 -13.80 -9.88
C PRO A 181 -3.06 -14.89 -10.83
N ASP A 182 -3.91 -15.82 -10.37
CA ASP A 182 -4.57 -16.83 -11.19
C ASP A 182 -5.76 -16.30 -12.02
N GLY A 183 -6.28 -15.10 -11.68
CA GLY A 183 -7.41 -14.47 -12.35
C GLY A 183 -8.78 -15.09 -12.06
N HIS A 184 -8.86 -16.10 -11.17
CA HIS A 184 -10.10 -16.81 -10.85
C HIS A 184 -10.71 -16.41 -9.51
N GLN A 185 -9.95 -15.75 -8.66
CA GLN A 185 -10.39 -15.31 -7.35
C GLN A 185 -9.82 -13.93 -7.03
N PHE A 186 -10.37 -13.30 -6.00
CA PHE A 186 -9.86 -12.05 -5.44
C PHE A 186 -9.96 -12.07 -3.91
N THR A 187 -9.18 -11.22 -3.26
CA THR A 187 -9.36 -10.94 -1.83
C THR A 187 -10.09 -9.64 -1.62
N VAL A 188 -10.74 -9.52 -0.46
CA VAL A 188 -11.41 -8.29 -0.04
C VAL A 188 -11.41 -8.22 1.48
N SER A 189 -11.31 -7.00 2.02
CA SER A 189 -11.58 -6.74 3.43
C SER A 189 -13.07 -6.72 3.65
N ALA A 190 -13.52 -7.41 4.70
CA ALA A 190 -14.91 -7.48 5.10
C ALA A 190 -15.07 -7.12 6.58
N TYR A 191 -16.06 -6.28 6.88
CA TYR A 191 -16.38 -5.87 8.24
C TYR A 191 -17.85 -6.10 8.55
N ARG A 192 -18.11 -6.81 9.66
CA ARG A 192 -19.48 -7.10 10.11
C ARG A 192 -19.53 -7.28 11.62
N ALA A 193 -20.40 -6.52 12.27
CA ALA A 193 -20.75 -6.68 13.68
C ALA A 193 -19.52 -6.79 14.62
N GLY A 194 -18.56 -5.88 14.47
CA GLY A 194 -17.34 -5.85 15.28
C GLY A 194 -16.24 -6.82 14.86
N ARG A 195 -16.46 -7.65 13.84
CA ARG A 195 -15.47 -8.60 13.33
C ARG A 195 -14.91 -8.11 11.98
N SER A 196 -13.61 -8.08 11.87
CA SER A 196 -12.87 -7.82 10.63
C SER A 196 -12.36 -9.12 10.04
N SER A 197 -12.40 -9.24 8.71
CA SER A 197 -11.97 -10.44 8.01
C SER A 197 -11.34 -10.11 6.66
N ILE A 198 -10.36 -10.91 6.25
CA ILE A 198 -9.90 -10.99 4.87
C ILE A 198 -10.55 -12.22 4.25
N LEU A 199 -11.29 -11.99 3.18
CA LEU A 199 -11.96 -13.05 2.43
C LEU A 199 -11.25 -13.27 1.10
N ALA A 200 -11.11 -14.52 0.68
CA ALA A 200 -10.91 -14.90 -0.72
C ALA A 200 -12.26 -15.24 -1.31
N VAL A 201 -12.54 -14.75 -2.50
CA VAL A 201 -13.82 -14.90 -3.17
C VAL A 201 -13.57 -15.47 -4.56
N ASP A 202 -14.24 -16.55 -4.88
CA ASP A 202 -14.26 -17.11 -6.24
C ASP A 202 -15.08 -16.19 -7.17
N LEU A 203 -14.52 -15.86 -8.33
CA LEU A 203 -15.09 -14.87 -9.23
C LEU A 203 -16.40 -15.34 -9.88
N ASP A 204 -16.51 -16.62 -10.18
CA ASP A 204 -17.65 -17.17 -10.92
C ASP A 204 -18.84 -17.44 -10.00
N SER A 205 -18.59 -18.10 -8.88
CA SER A 205 -19.64 -18.46 -7.92
C SER A 205 -19.95 -17.35 -6.90
N GLY A 206 -19.04 -16.40 -6.70
CA GLY A 206 -19.14 -15.41 -5.62
C GLY A 206 -18.96 -16.02 -4.22
N ALA A 207 -18.50 -17.27 -4.11
CA ALA A 207 -18.39 -17.96 -2.82
C ALA A 207 -17.21 -17.42 -2.00
N PRO A 208 -17.45 -16.85 -0.81
CA PRO A 208 -16.38 -16.34 0.04
C PRO A 208 -15.79 -17.44 0.93
N ARG A 209 -14.46 -17.39 1.10
CA ARG A 209 -13.71 -18.20 2.07
C ARG A 209 -12.88 -17.27 2.96
N THR A 210 -13.03 -17.39 4.26
CA THR A 210 -12.25 -16.60 5.22
C THR A 210 -10.80 -17.08 5.23
N LEU A 211 -9.86 -16.15 4.99
CA LEU A 211 -8.42 -16.39 5.11
C LEU A 211 -7.88 -16.00 6.47
N LEU A 212 -8.35 -14.87 6.99
CA LEU A 212 -7.97 -14.34 8.29
C LEU A 212 -9.15 -13.59 8.90
N ALA A 213 -9.33 -13.65 10.21
CA ALA A 213 -10.34 -12.89 10.90
C ALA A 213 -9.89 -12.47 12.29
N SER A 214 -10.42 -11.35 12.79
CA SER A 214 -10.14 -10.81 14.10
C SER A 214 -11.35 -10.05 14.66
N ASP A 215 -11.56 -10.21 15.95
CA ASP A 215 -12.59 -9.47 16.71
C ASP A 215 -11.98 -8.26 17.47
N SER A 216 -10.64 -8.11 17.46
CA SER A 216 -9.90 -7.09 18.21
C SER A 216 -8.97 -6.24 17.36
N THR A 217 -8.81 -6.58 16.10
CA THR A 217 -7.88 -5.91 15.17
C THR A 217 -8.58 -5.69 13.85
N PHE A 218 -8.48 -4.50 13.31
CA PHE A 218 -9.01 -4.24 11.99
C PHE A 218 -7.99 -4.66 10.92
N LEU A 219 -8.43 -5.52 10.00
CA LEU A 219 -7.69 -6.06 8.88
C LEU A 219 -8.15 -5.39 7.61
N ASP A 220 -7.26 -4.75 6.86
CA ASP A 220 -7.65 -3.94 5.70
C ASP A 220 -6.69 -4.08 4.51
N CYS A 221 -7.20 -3.76 3.34
CA CYS A 221 -6.48 -3.64 2.07
C CYS A 221 -5.50 -4.80 1.80
N PRO A 222 -6.02 -6.03 1.64
CA PRO A 222 -5.22 -7.17 1.25
C PRO A 222 -4.73 -7.04 -0.19
N GLN A 223 -3.47 -7.42 -0.44
CA GLN A 223 -2.89 -7.48 -1.78
C GLN A 223 -2.15 -8.80 -1.98
N TRP A 224 -2.44 -9.49 -3.06
CA TRP A 224 -1.80 -10.75 -3.39
C TRP A 224 -0.33 -10.57 -3.80
N SER A 225 0.52 -11.47 -3.33
CA SER A 225 1.85 -11.59 -3.90
C SER A 225 1.77 -12.09 -5.35
N PRO A 226 2.72 -11.73 -6.23
CA PRO A 226 2.67 -12.11 -7.66
C PRO A 226 2.66 -13.62 -7.91
N LYS A 227 3.14 -14.41 -6.95
CA LYS A 227 3.14 -15.87 -7.02
C LYS A 227 1.88 -16.52 -6.43
N GLY A 228 0.99 -15.74 -5.80
CA GLY A 228 -0.19 -16.28 -5.16
C GLY A 228 0.05 -17.04 -3.85
N GLU A 229 1.25 -16.91 -3.27
CA GLU A 229 1.65 -17.66 -2.07
C GLU A 229 1.37 -16.90 -0.77
N ALA A 230 1.20 -15.58 -0.85
CA ALA A 230 1.04 -14.72 0.31
C ALA A 230 0.15 -13.51 0.01
N ILE A 231 -0.30 -12.85 1.08
CA ILE A 231 -1.06 -11.60 1.02
C ILE A 231 -0.41 -10.60 1.97
N VAL A 232 -0.08 -9.40 1.47
CA VAL A 232 0.22 -8.28 2.35
C VAL A 232 -1.07 -7.57 2.73
N LEU A 233 -1.21 -7.16 3.98
CA LEU A 233 -2.40 -6.46 4.48
C LEU A 233 -2.04 -5.42 5.53
N THR A 234 -2.91 -4.45 5.69
CA THR A 234 -2.87 -3.46 6.76
C THR A 234 -3.51 -4.02 8.02
N ILE A 235 -2.85 -3.84 9.16
CA ILE A 235 -3.29 -4.27 10.48
C ILE A 235 -3.38 -3.03 11.36
N VAL A 236 -4.60 -2.64 11.74
CA VAL A 236 -4.85 -1.52 12.64
C VAL A 236 -5.14 -2.07 14.03
N SER A 237 -4.30 -1.70 15.00
CA SER A 237 -4.52 -2.06 16.40
C SER A 237 -5.52 -1.10 17.03
N GLY A 238 -6.47 -1.63 17.80
CA GLY A 238 -7.54 -0.86 18.43
C GLY A 238 -8.90 -1.49 18.17
N SER A 239 -9.98 -0.85 18.66
CA SER A 239 -11.34 -1.35 18.48
C SER A 239 -11.67 -1.55 16.98
N THR A 240 -12.38 -2.63 16.69
CA THR A 240 -12.95 -2.91 15.38
C THR A 240 -14.00 -1.87 14.93
N ALA A 241 -14.41 -1.00 15.85
CA ALA A 241 -15.29 0.14 15.55
C ALA A 241 -14.47 1.39 15.16
N ILE A 242 -13.74 1.34 14.04
CA ILE A 242 -12.91 2.46 13.54
C ILE A 242 -13.69 3.79 13.45
N TRP A 243 -15.00 3.70 13.32
CA TRP A 243 -15.91 4.85 13.24
C TRP A 243 -16.32 5.40 14.63
N GLU A 244 -16.07 4.64 15.72
CA GLU A 244 -16.49 4.96 17.08
C GLU A 244 -15.31 5.20 18.05
N VAL A 245 -14.07 4.97 17.59
CA VAL A 245 -12.86 5.08 18.44
C VAL A 245 -12.31 6.47 18.41
N ASP A 246 -11.76 6.90 19.57
CA ASP A 246 -10.92 8.09 19.65
C ASP A 246 -9.86 8.04 18.53
N PRO A 247 -9.85 9.02 17.64
CA PRO A 247 -8.91 9.10 16.54
C PRO A 247 -7.45 8.91 16.95
N LEU A 248 -7.08 9.18 18.19
CA LEU A 248 -5.72 9.08 18.70
C LEU A 248 -5.21 7.66 18.86
N GLU A 249 -6.07 6.69 19.20
CA GLU A 249 -5.68 5.28 19.35
C GLU A 249 -5.78 4.49 18.05
N ALA A 250 -6.69 4.86 17.15
CA ALA A 250 -6.93 4.17 15.88
C ALA A 250 -5.83 4.41 14.83
N TRP A 251 -4.85 5.27 15.12
CA TRP A 251 -3.90 5.80 14.10
C TRP A 251 -2.56 5.09 14.05
N ARG A 252 -2.44 3.92 14.66
CA ARG A 252 -1.28 3.06 14.46
C ARG A 252 -1.65 1.89 13.59
N SER A 253 -1.05 1.83 12.42
CA SER A 253 -1.19 0.66 11.54
C SER A 253 0.16 0.06 11.21
N ARG A 254 0.15 -1.23 10.94
CA ARG A 254 1.29 -2.06 10.61
C ARG A 254 1.01 -2.81 9.32
N LEU A 255 2.04 -3.25 8.64
CA LEU A 255 1.87 -4.19 7.54
C LEU A 255 2.24 -5.59 7.99
N GLY A 256 1.37 -6.54 7.66
CA GLY A 256 1.60 -7.96 7.85
C GLY A 256 1.60 -8.71 6.53
N ILE A 257 2.28 -9.83 6.50
CA ILE A 257 2.21 -10.80 5.40
C ILE A 257 1.61 -12.09 5.95
N LEU A 258 0.50 -12.49 5.38
CA LEU A 258 -0.15 -13.78 5.60
C LEU A 258 0.39 -14.78 4.59
N ASP A 259 1.09 -15.80 5.05
CA ASP A 259 1.49 -16.96 4.25
C ASP A 259 0.26 -17.89 4.07
N LEU A 260 -0.13 -18.13 2.85
CA LEU A 260 -1.37 -18.87 2.54
C LEU A 260 -1.24 -20.38 2.73
N LYS A 261 -0.03 -20.90 2.69
CA LYS A 261 0.23 -22.32 2.90
C LYS A 261 0.20 -22.70 4.39
N SER A 262 0.87 -21.89 5.21
CA SER A 262 0.96 -22.14 6.66
C SER A 262 -0.15 -21.47 7.46
N GLY A 263 -0.83 -20.46 6.91
CA GLY A 263 -1.78 -19.61 7.63
C GLY A 263 -1.11 -18.65 8.62
N GLN A 264 0.21 -18.55 8.62
CA GLN A 264 0.93 -17.68 9.56
C GLN A 264 0.94 -16.24 9.10
N LEU A 265 0.61 -15.32 10.01
CA LEU A 265 0.72 -13.89 9.84
C LEU A 265 2.00 -13.40 10.52
N ARG A 266 2.89 -12.75 9.78
CA ARG A 266 4.08 -12.08 10.31
C ARG A 266 4.05 -10.60 10.00
N LEU A 267 4.58 -9.77 10.88
CA LEU A 267 4.77 -8.35 10.60
C LEU A 267 5.95 -8.15 9.65
N VAL A 268 5.78 -7.29 8.66
CA VAL A 268 6.82 -6.86 7.73
C VAL A 268 7.18 -5.39 7.95
N VAL A 269 6.21 -4.58 8.38
CA VAL A 269 6.42 -3.21 8.83
C VAL A 269 5.78 -3.03 10.18
N ASP A 270 6.59 -2.70 11.17
CA ASP A 270 6.18 -2.27 12.49
C ASP A 270 6.78 -0.89 12.80
N GLY A 271 6.25 -0.18 13.76
CA GLY A 271 6.76 1.13 14.16
C GLY A 271 5.67 2.18 14.33
N PRO A 272 6.08 3.44 14.53
CA PRO A 272 5.16 4.53 14.82
C PRO A 272 4.30 4.91 13.61
N GLY A 273 3.16 5.54 13.90
CA GLY A 273 2.28 6.16 12.92
C GLY A 273 1.50 5.19 12.04
N LEU A 274 1.00 5.72 10.95
CA LEU A 274 0.29 4.98 9.91
C LEU A 274 1.29 4.28 9.00
N ASN A 275 1.07 3.00 8.74
CA ASN A 275 1.78 2.19 7.75
C ASN A 275 0.73 1.34 7.04
N ASN A 276 0.27 1.77 5.88
CA ASN A 276 -0.87 1.14 5.21
C ASN A 276 -0.76 1.15 3.68
N TYR A 277 -1.71 0.50 3.02
CA TYR A 277 -1.78 0.37 1.56
C TYR A 277 -0.51 -0.26 0.97
N GLY A 278 -0.12 -1.43 1.50
CA GLY A 278 1.02 -2.19 0.99
C GLY A 278 0.72 -2.84 -0.36
N HIS A 279 1.56 -2.61 -1.37
CA HIS A 279 1.50 -3.26 -2.68
C HIS A 279 2.80 -3.96 -3.01
N TRP A 280 2.70 -5.19 -3.53
CA TRP A 280 3.86 -5.95 -3.96
C TRP A 280 4.50 -5.41 -5.24
N SER A 281 5.84 -5.47 -5.31
CA SER A 281 6.52 -5.41 -6.60
C SER A 281 6.22 -6.66 -7.42
N ARG A 282 6.33 -6.55 -8.75
CA ARG A 282 6.07 -7.68 -9.66
C ARG A 282 6.93 -8.93 -9.43
N ASP A 283 8.17 -8.71 -9.03
CA ASP A 283 9.09 -9.78 -8.70
C ASP A 283 8.85 -10.42 -7.32
N GLY A 284 7.95 -9.80 -6.52
CA GLY A 284 7.59 -10.26 -5.18
C GLY A 284 8.67 -10.01 -4.12
N HIS A 285 9.70 -9.20 -4.42
CA HIS A 285 10.79 -8.95 -3.48
C HIS A 285 10.58 -7.72 -2.61
N TRP A 286 9.72 -6.79 -3.04
CA TRP A 286 9.49 -5.52 -2.37
C TRP A 286 8.01 -5.26 -2.13
N ILE A 287 7.74 -4.40 -1.15
CA ILE A 287 6.42 -3.85 -0.84
C ILE A 287 6.57 -2.33 -0.80
N VAL A 288 5.80 -1.62 -1.63
CA VAL A 288 5.59 -0.18 -1.52
C VAL A 288 4.42 0.09 -0.60
N PHE A 289 4.48 1.16 0.19
CA PHE A 289 3.42 1.54 1.11
C PHE A 289 3.51 3.03 1.46
N GLN A 290 2.44 3.58 2.03
CA GLN A 290 2.46 4.94 2.57
C GLN A 290 2.69 4.92 4.09
N SER A 291 3.41 5.93 4.59
CA SER A 291 3.67 6.06 6.02
C SER A 291 3.95 7.50 6.44
N ASN A 292 3.55 7.84 7.65
CA ASN A 292 3.95 9.08 8.32
C ASN A 292 4.94 8.85 9.49
N ARG A 293 5.66 7.71 9.48
CA ARG A 293 6.58 7.29 10.55
C ARG A 293 7.69 8.28 10.88
N ASP A 294 8.16 9.03 9.88
CA ASP A 294 9.20 10.06 10.02
C ASP A 294 8.62 11.47 10.20
N ALA A 295 7.30 11.60 10.28
CA ALA A 295 6.70 12.87 10.62
C ALA A 295 7.11 13.30 12.03
N ALA A 296 7.17 14.62 12.25
CA ALA A 296 7.62 15.19 13.52
C ALA A 296 6.89 14.55 14.71
N PRO A 297 7.52 14.43 15.88
CA PRO A 297 6.99 13.72 17.04
C PRO A 297 5.64 14.24 17.58
N HIS A 298 5.10 15.28 16.97
CA HIS A 298 3.80 15.89 17.31
C HIS A 298 2.66 15.56 16.36
N VAL A 299 2.86 14.62 15.40
CA VAL A 299 1.79 14.21 14.47
C VAL A 299 0.57 13.70 15.24
N ASP A 300 0.78 13.03 16.36
CA ASP A 300 -0.31 12.53 17.21
C ASP A 300 -1.12 13.67 17.87
N SER A 301 -0.61 14.89 17.94
CA SER A 301 -1.30 16.07 18.44
C SER A 301 -1.96 16.94 17.37
N LEU A 302 -1.76 16.64 16.08
CA LEU A 302 -2.35 17.40 14.99
C LEU A 302 -3.81 16.99 14.73
N PRO A 303 -4.66 17.89 14.22
CA PRO A 303 -5.96 17.53 13.67
C PRO A 303 -5.84 16.45 12.60
N LEU A 304 -6.84 15.60 12.48
CA LEU A 304 -6.87 14.46 11.55
C LEU A 304 -6.40 14.79 10.13
N ARG A 305 -6.95 15.86 9.54
CA ARG A 305 -6.60 16.33 8.20
C ARG A 305 -5.10 16.63 8.04
N ASP A 306 -4.46 17.14 9.10
CA ASP A 306 -3.06 17.56 9.06
C ASP A 306 -2.11 16.37 9.25
N ARG A 307 -2.58 15.26 9.87
CA ARG A 307 -1.84 13.99 9.98
C ARG A 307 -1.70 13.28 8.65
N PHE A 308 -2.73 13.33 7.82
CA PHE A 308 -2.64 12.79 6.46
C PHE A 308 -1.70 13.60 5.57
N GLY A 309 -1.57 14.90 5.80
CA GLY A 309 -0.65 15.77 5.07
C GLY A 309 0.84 15.43 5.23
N SER A 310 1.19 14.50 6.14
CA SER A 310 2.57 14.05 6.39
C SER A 310 2.87 12.63 5.87
N LEU A 311 1.95 12.03 5.12
CA LEU A 311 2.16 10.73 4.50
C LEU A 311 3.14 10.82 3.34
N GLU A 312 4.02 9.85 3.26
CA GLU A 312 5.05 9.71 2.25
C GLU A 312 5.12 8.28 1.74
N ILE A 313 5.76 8.07 0.61
CA ILE A 313 5.93 6.75 0.00
C ILE A 313 7.21 6.09 0.51
N TYR A 314 7.08 4.84 0.92
CA TYR A 314 8.17 3.97 1.41
C TYR A 314 8.19 2.66 0.66
N VAL A 315 9.33 1.99 0.70
CA VAL A 315 9.47 0.59 0.31
C VAL A 315 10.17 -0.19 1.40
N VAL A 316 9.89 -1.48 1.45
CA VAL A 316 10.54 -2.45 2.31
C VAL A 316 10.70 -3.76 1.56
N ARG A 317 11.75 -4.53 1.83
CA ARG A 317 11.83 -5.90 1.31
C ARG A 317 10.75 -6.79 1.94
N ALA A 318 10.30 -7.79 1.19
CA ALA A 318 9.30 -8.74 1.66
C ALA A 318 9.70 -9.48 2.94
N ASP A 319 10.99 -9.61 3.24
CA ASP A 319 11.51 -10.18 4.50
C ASP A 319 11.50 -9.19 5.68
N GLY A 320 11.15 -7.92 5.45
CA GLY A 320 11.14 -6.84 6.44
C GLY A 320 12.44 -6.03 6.51
N SER A 321 13.46 -6.40 5.75
CA SER A 321 14.72 -5.66 5.68
C SER A 321 14.65 -4.47 4.71
N ASP A 322 15.67 -3.63 4.72
CA ASP A 322 15.92 -2.56 3.74
C ASP A 322 14.75 -1.57 3.56
N LEU A 323 14.22 -1.09 4.69
CA LEU A 323 13.18 -0.07 4.71
C LEU A 323 13.73 1.27 4.22
N ARG A 324 13.11 1.85 3.19
CA ARG A 324 13.53 3.12 2.57
C ARG A 324 12.36 4.05 2.34
N ARG A 325 12.57 5.35 2.61
CA ARG A 325 11.66 6.44 2.24
C ARG A 325 11.98 6.90 0.82
N LEU A 326 10.99 6.97 -0.05
CA LEU A 326 11.12 7.32 -1.47
C LEU A 326 10.77 8.78 -1.74
N THR A 327 9.76 9.34 -1.06
CA THR A 327 9.37 10.74 -1.23
C THR A 327 9.71 11.56 0.01
N ARG A 328 9.98 12.87 -0.17
CA ARG A 328 10.35 13.79 0.90
C ARG A 328 9.84 15.18 0.56
N ASN A 329 8.68 15.53 1.08
CA ASN A 329 8.11 16.86 0.91
C ASN A 329 7.18 17.22 2.09
N ALA A 330 6.55 18.40 2.05
CA ALA A 330 5.66 18.89 3.10
C ALA A 330 4.18 18.60 2.81
N TYR A 331 3.90 17.78 1.80
CA TYR A 331 2.55 17.52 1.32
C TYR A 331 2.19 16.04 1.46
N PHE A 332 0.93 15.73 1.23
CA PHE A 332 0.46 14.35 1.15
C PHE A 332 1.01 13.64 -0.09
N ASP A 333 1.65 12.50 0.12
CA ASP A 333 1.96 11.51 -0.90
C ASP A 333 1.39 10.16 -0.42
N GLY A 334 0.43 9.62 -1.14
CA GLY A 334 -0.27 8.42 -0.68
C GLY A 334 -0.84 7.55 -1.80
N HIS A 335 -1.56 6.50 -1.39
CA HIS A 335 -2.18 5.53 -2.28
C HIS A 335 -1.21 4.97 -3.33
N PRO A 336 -0.05 4.42 -2.90
CA PRO A 336 0.90 3.86 -3.84
C PRO A 336 0.33 2.60 -4.50
N SER A 337 0.67 2.40 -5.78
CA SER A 337 0.38 1.19 -6.55
C SER A 337 1.60 0.85 -7.41
N TRP A 338 1.92 -0.45 -7.50
CA TRP A 338 3.11 -0.91 -8.21
C TRP A 338 2.79 -1.72 -9.45
#